data_a3e88771411f929c42ea5890807f2a24
#
_entry.id   a3e88771411f929c42ea5890807f2a24
#
_cell.length_a   1.000
_cell.length_b   1.000
_cell.length_c   1.000
_cell.angle_alpha   90.00
_cell.angle_beta   90.00
_cell.angle_gamma   90.00
#
_symmetry.space_group_name_H-M   'P 1'
#
loop_
_entity.id
_entity.type
_entity.pdbx_description
1 polymer ?
#
loop_
_entity_poly.entity_id
_entity_poly.type
_entity_poly.pdbx_seq_one_letter_code
_entity_poly.pdbx_strand_id
1 'polypeptide(L)'
;MFSYPVTLQHYVDLFWECGSIVGAGRGSSCSGLNHYLLGITQLDPIKWELPFWRYLNKERVELGDIDLDLCPSKRPRILNEIKKERGQNFNKDIDDLSRKNLGCTLIATFGTEGTRSTILTACRGYRSEDFPDGIDVDTAQYLSSLIPSERGFL
;
A
#
# COMPACT_ATOMS: atom_id res chain seq x y z
N MET A 1 -12.73 15.54 -10.68
CA MET A 1 -13.04 14.60 -9.58
C MET A 1 -13.37 13.18 -10.09
N PHE A 2 -13.94 13.00 -11.26
CA PHE A 2 -14.29 11.67 -11.82
C PHE A 2 -13.12 10.87 -12.37
N SER A 3 -11.98 11.49 -12.67
CA SER A 3 -10.82 10.79 -13.25
C SER A 3 -10.14 9.79 -12.32
N TYR A 4 -10.16 10.02 -11.01
CA TYR A 4 -9.49 9.17 -10.04
C TYR A 4 -10.07 7.74 -9.96
N PRO A 5 -11.40 7.54 -9.74
CA PRO A 5 -11.97 6.21 -9.76
C PRO A 5 -11.85 5.49 -11.11
N VAL A 6 -11.98 6.22 -12.22
CA VAL A 6 -11.84 5.64 -13.57
C VAL A 6 -10.41 5.17 -13.84
N THR A 7 -9.42 5.95 -13.39
CA THR A 7 -8.01 5.53 -13.47
C THR A 7 -7.75 4.28 -12.64
N LEU A 8 -8.34 4.19 -11.45
CA LEU A 8 -8.21 2.99 -10.60
C LEU A 8 -8.91 1.77 -11.20
N GLN A 9 -10.09 1.95 -11.80
CA GLN A 9 -10.75 0.88 -12.54
C GLN A 9 -9.82 0.28 -13.62
N HIS A 10 -9.20 1.14 -14.43
CA HIS A 10 -8.24 0.69 -15.44
C HIS A 10 -7.11 -0.15 -14.84
N TYR A 11 -6.56 0.25 -13.68
CA TYR A 11 -5.53 -0.56 -13.02
C TYR A 11 -6.07 -1.86 -12.42
N VAL A 12 -7.29 -1.86 -11.90
CA VAL A 12 -7.93 -3.10 -11.41
C VAL A 12 -8.10 -4.10 -12.56
N ASP A 13 -8.55 -3.64 -13.73
CA ASP A 13 -8.66 -4.48 -14.93
C ASP A 13 -7.28 -5.04 -15.32
N LEU A 14 -6.24 -4.21 -15.34
CA LEU A 14 -4.86 -4.64 -15.59
C LEU A 14 -4.37 -5.68 -14.57
N PHE A 15 -4.78 -5.57 -13.29
CA PHE A 15 -4.40 -6.56 -12.26
C PHE A 15 -5.01 -7.92 -12.54
N TRP A 16 -6.28 -7.95 -12.96
CA TRP A 16 -6.95 -9.18 -13.40
C TRP A 16 -6.29 -9.76 -14.65
N GLU A 17 -5.96 -8.96 -15.63
CA GLU A 17 -5.24 -9.38 -16.84
C GLU A 17 -3.85 -9.94 -16.53
N CYS A 18 -3.17 -9.41 -15.53
CA CYS A 18 -1.91 -9.97 -15.02
C CYS A 18 -2.09 -11.31 -14.28
N GLY A 19 -3.32 -11.79 -14.11
CA GLY A 19 -3.65 -13.02 -13.41
C GLY A 19 -3.53 -12.89 -11.88
N SER A 20 -3.68 -11.68 -11.36
CA SER A 20 -3.79 -11.45 -9.91
C SER A 20 -5.25 -11.53 -9.49
N ILE A 21 -5.49 -12.16 -8.35
CA ILE A 21 -6.75 -11.97 -7.63
C ILE A 21 -6.67 -10.57 -6.98
N VAL A 22 -7.73 -9.78 -7.15
CA VAL A 22 -7.92 -8.52 -6.46
C VAL A 22 -8.87 -8.76 -5.29
N GLY A 23 -8.53 -8.24 -4.11
CA GLY A 23 -9.35 -8.37 -2.90
C GLY A 23 -10.74 -7.77 -3.08
N ALA A 24 -11.73 -8.32 -2.38
CA ALA A 24 -13.13 -7.88 -2.49
C ALA A 24 -13.34 -6.42 -2.09
N GLY A 25 -12.42 -5.85 -1.35
CA GLY A 25 -12.43 -4.47 -0.90
C GLY A 25 -11.74 -4.31 0.45
N ARG A 26 -11.23 -3.13 0.70
CA ARG A 26 -10.49 -2.80 1.92
C ARG A 26 -10.81 -1.39 2.38
N GLY A 27 -10.82 -1.20 3.70
CA GLY A 27 -10.95 0.13 4.31
C GLY A 27 -12.29 0.81 4.00
N SER A 28 -12.26 2.14 4.01
CA SER A 28 -13.46 2.98 3.81
C SER A 28 -13.96 3.00 2.37
N SER A 29 -13.13 2.65 1.40
CA SER A 29 -13.48 2.65 -0.02
C SER A 29 -14.63 1.69 -0.35
N CYS A 30 -14.84 0.64 0.47
CA CYS A 30 -15.97 -0.29 0.33
C CYS A 30 -17.33 0.39 0.50
N SER A 31 -17.39 1.56 1.16
CA SER A 31 -18.64 2.30 1.36
C SER A 31 -19.05 3.14 0.14
N GLY A 32 -18.22 3.18 -0.91
CA GLY A 32 -18.50 3.93 -2.13
C GLY A 32 -19.25 3.10 -3.16
N LEU A 33 -20.53 3.42 -3.45
CA LEU A 33 -21.32 2.74 -4.47
C LEU A 33 -20.67 2.83 -5.86
N ASN A 34 -20.06 3.97 -6.18
CA ASN A 34 -19.32 4.16 -7.43
C ASN A 34 -18.16 3.18 -7.59
N HIS A 35 -17.46 2.80 -6.51
CA HIS A 35 -16.37 1.82 -6.56
C HIS A 35 -16.89 0.42 -6.85
N TYR A 36 -18.03 0.07 -6.28
CA TYR A 36 -18.70 -1.19 -6.56
C TYR A 36 -19.18 -1.26 -8.02
N LEU A 37 -19.84 -0.22 -8.52
CA LEU A 37 -20.35 -0.15 -9.90
C LEU A 37 -19.20 -0.16 -10.94
N LEU A 38 -18.04 0.39 -10.59
CA LEU A 38 -16.83 0.35 -11.43
C LEU A 38 -16.03 -0.95 -11.29
N GLY A 39 -16.46 -1.87 -10.44
CA GLY A 39 -15.73 -3.14 -10.21
C GLY A 39 -14.42 -2.98 -9.43
N ILE A 40 -14.16 -1.82 -8.83
CA ILE A 40 -12.99 -1.58 -7.97
C ILE A 40 -13.12 -2.37 -6.67
N THR A 41 -14.33 -2.42 -6.11
CA THR A 41 -14.68 -3.26 -4.97
C THR A 41 -15.76 -4.27 -5.35
N GLN A 42 -15.81 -5.40 -4.67
CA GLN A 42 -16.77 -6.49 -4.92
C GLN A 42 -17.89 -6.53 -3.87
N LEU A 43 -17.90 -5.58 -2.93
CA LEU A 43 -18.88 -5.50 -1.87
C LEU A 43 -19.93 -4.44 -2.22
N ASP A 44 -21.18 -4.85 -2.31
CA ASP A 44 -22.30 -3.94 -2.52
C ASP A 44 -22.58 -3.16 -1.22
N PRO A 45 -22.27 -1.85 -1.17
CA PRO A 45 -22.40 -1.07 0.06
C PRO A 45 -23.84 -0.86 0.48
N ILE A 46 -24.81 -0.97 -0.43
CA ILE A 46 -26.23 -0.85 -0.11
C ILE A 46 -26.71 -2.12 0.57
N LYS A 47 -26.36 -3.29 -0.02
CA LYS A 47 -26.73 -4.59 0.55
C LYS A 47 -26.16 -4.79 1.96
N TRP A 48 -24.95 -4.32 2.20
CA TRP A 48 -24.25 -4.45 3.49
C TRP A 48 -24.41 -3.26 4.40
N GLU A 49 -25.26 -2.30 4.05
CA GLU A 49 -25.54 -1.09 4.82
C GLU A 49 -24.28 -0.32 5.25
N LEU A 50 -23.28 -0.27 4.36
CA LEU A 50 -22.01 0.37 4.66
C LEU A 50 -22.16 1.89 4.66
N PRO A 51 -21.71 2.58 5.73
CA PRO A 51 -21.96 4.02 5.86
C PRO A 51 -21.03 4.83 4.94
N PHE A 52 -21.59 5.53 3.96
CA PHE A 52 -20.85 6.34 2.99
C PHE A 52 -19.98 7.43 3.63
N TRP A 53 -20.41 7.98 4.77
CA TRP A 53 -19.66 9.01 5.50
C TRP A 53 -18.27 8.56 5.98
N ARG A 54 -18.01 7.25 6.06
CA ARG A 54 -16.68 6.73 6.35
C ARG A 54 -15.72 6.94 5.21
N TYR A 55 -16.20 6.96 3.98
CA TYR A 55 -15.39 7.19 2.78
C TYR A 55 -15.25 8.67 2.48
N LEU A 56 -16.36 9.36 2.38
CA LEU A 56 -16.41 10.81 2.12
C LEU A 56 -17.31 11.50 3.13
N ASN A 57 -16.77 12.55 3.76
CA ASN A 57 -17.49 13.41 4.69
C ASN A 57 -17.40 14.86 4.19
N LYS A 58 -18.46 15.64 4.40
CA LYS A 58 -18.50 17.06 4.04
C LYS A 58 -17.45 17.91 4.75
N GLU A 59 -17.04 17.48 5.94
CA GLU A 59 -16.03 18.15 6.76
C GLU A 59 -14.58 17.80 6.33
N ARG A 60 -14.42 16.72 5.57
CA ARG A 60 -13.12 16.27 5.07
C ARG A 60 -13.01 16.53 3.57
N VAL A 61 -12.22 17.54 3.21
CA VAL A 61 -12.06 17.99 1.80
C VAL A 61 -11.11 17.09 1.00
N GLU A 62 -10.43 16.14 1.65
CA GLU A 62 -9.49 15.22 1.02
C GLU A 62 -10.21 14.15 0.19
N LEU A 63 -9.55 13.72 -0.88
CA LEU A 63 -9.96 12.52 -1.63
C LEU A 63 -9.85 11.31 -0.71
N GLY A 64 -10.86 10.44 -0.72
CA GLY A 64 -10.80 9.20 0.03
C GLY A 64 -9.74 8.26 -0.53
N ASP A 65 -9.02 7.57 0.37
CA ASP A 65 -8.05 6.55 -0.02
C ASP A 65 -8.78 5.30 -0.53
N ILE A 66 -8.21 4.67 -1.55
CA ILE A 66 -8.69 3.39 -2.08
C ILE A 66 -7.54 2.39 -1.99
N ASP A 67 -7.65 1.50 -1.03
CA ASP A 67 -6.70 0.41 -0.82
C ASP A 67 -7.12 -0.82 -1.62
N LEU A 68 -6.15 -1.50 -2.25
CA LEU A 68 -6.37 -2.71 -3.02
C LEU A 68 -5.41 -3.81 -2.56
N ASP A 69 -5.97 -4.97 -2.26
CA ASP A 69 -5.18 -6.15 -1.94
C ASP A 69 -4.92 -6.97 -3.21
N LEU A 70 -3.68 -7.39 -3.40
CA LEU A 70 -3.22 -8.11 -4.58
C LEU A 70 -2.48 -9.39 -4.20
N CYS A 71 -2.46 -10.36 -5.10
CA CYS A 71 -1.66 -11.56 -4.94
C CYS A 71 -0.16 -11.20 -4.90
N PRO A 72 0.57 -11.50 -3.80
CA PRO A 72 1.97 -11.10 -3.65
C PRO A 72 2.87 -11.62 -4.77
N SER A 73 2.64 -12.86 -5.24
CA SER A 73 3.42 -13.48 -6.32
C SER A 73 3.25 -12.79 -7.68
N LYS A 74 2.16 -12.04 -7.88
CA LYS A 74 1.87 -11.31 -9.12
C LYS A 74 2.33 -9.85 -9.09
N ARG A 75 2.61 -9.31 -7.92
CA ARG A 75 3.02 -7.91 -7.76
C ARG A 75 4.17 -7.47 -8.67
N PRO A 76 5.27 -8.25 -8.83
CA PRO A 76 6.34 -7.85 -9.74
C PRO A 76 5.90 -7.73 -11.21
N ARG A 77 5.05 -8.66 -11.66
CA ARG A 77 4.47 -8.63 -13.02
C ARG A 77 3.60 -7.40 -13.21
N ILE A 78 2.70 -7.13 -12.28
CA ILE A 78 1.82 -5.96 -12.32
C ILE A 78 2.62 -4.66 -12.41
N LEU A 79 3.63 -4.48 -11.53
CA LEU A 79 4.50 -3.31 -11.55
C LEU A 79 5.23 -3.14 -12.88
N ASN A 80 5.66 -4.24 -13.49
CA ASN A 80 6.31 -4.21 -14.80
C ASN A 80 5.34 -3.79 -15.92
N GLU A 81 4.10 -4.28 -15.91
CA GLU A 81 3.08 -3.87 -16.90
C GLU A 81 2.69 -2.39 -16.73
N ILE A 82 2.48 -1.92 -15.50
CA ILE A 82 2.25 -0.49 -15.24
C ILE A 82 3.43 0.36 -15.76
N LYS A 83 4.67 -0.09 -15.51
CA LYS A 83 5.87 0.60 -16.02
C LYS A 83 5.94 0.60 -17.53
N LYS A 84 5.57 -0.50 -18.19
CA LYS A 84 5.54 -0.55 -19.65
C LYS A 84 4.50 0.42 -20.21
N GLU A 85 3.30 0.43 -19.63
CA GLU A 85 2.22 1.30 -20.08
C GLU A 85 2.57 2.79 -19.91
N ARG A 86 3.14 3.15 -18.73
CA ARG A 86 3.40 4.54 -18.34
C ARG A 86 4.85 4.97 -18.49
N GLY A 87 5.80 4.03 -18.49
CA GLY A 87 7.24 4.30 -18.44
C GLY A 87 7.96 4.26 -19.79
N GLN A 88 7.36 3.69 -20.82
CA GLN A 88 8.01 3.57 -22.14
C GLN A 88 8.31 4.93 -22.81
N ASN A 89 7.70 6.00 -22.35
CA ASN A 89 7.89 7.33 -22.90
C ASN A 89 8.83 8.21 -22.07
N PHE A 90 9.39 7.70 -20.97
CA PHE A 90 10.25 8.52 -20.08
C PHE A 90 11.60 8.92 -20.71
N ASN A 91 12.02 8.23 -21.77
CA ASN A 91 13.32 8.46 -22.44
C ASN A 91 13.22 9.20 -23.78
N LYS A 92 12.04 9.65 -24.19
CA LYS A 92 11.86 10.44 -25.41
C LYS A 92 11.37 11.83 -25.03
N ASP A 93 12.33 12.76 -25.11
CA ASP A 93 12.11 14.20 -25.10
C ASP A 93 11.51 14.78 -23.81
N ILE A 94 12.42 15.20 -22.93
CA ILE A 94 12.13 16.00 -21.72
C ILE A 94 11.35 17.30 -22.04
N ASP A 95 11.30 17.70 -23.29
CA ASP A 95 10.65 18.93 -23.72
C ASP A 95 9.15 18.83 -24.00
N ASP A 96 8.58 17.61 -24.07
CA ASP A 96 7.14 17.45 -24.22
C ASP A 96 6.47 17.22 -22.85
N LEU A 97 6.13 18.31 -22.18
CA LEU A 97 5.32 18.35 -20.94
C LEU A 97 3.87 17.86 -21.17
N SER A 98 3.56 17.24 -22.30
CA SER A 98 2.27 16.62 -22.51
C SER A 98 2.07 15.47 -21.54
N ARG A 99 0.88 15.39 -20.94
CA ARG A 99 0.46 14.41 -19.90
C ARG A 99 0.62 12.93 -20.32
N LYS A 100 1.11 12.65 -21.52
CA LYS A 100 1.34 11.31 -22.06
C LYS A 100 2.63 10.63 -21.56
N ASN A 101 3.53 11.39 -20.92
CA ASN A 101 4.87 10.93 -20.54
C ASN A 101 5.05 10.80 -19.02
N LEU A 102 3.98 10.54 -18.27
CA LEU A 102 4.06 10.28 -16.83
C LEU A 102 4.76 8.93 -16.59
N GLY A 103 5.98 8.97 -16.08
CA GLY A 103 6.68 7.79 -15.60
C GLY A 103 5.97 7.10 -14.45
N CYS A 104 6.30 5.82 -14.21
CA CYS A 104 5.84 5.07 -13.06
C CYS A 104 6.99 4.91 -12.06
N THR A 105 6.79 5.38 -10.84
CA THR A 105 7.73 5.19 -9.73
C THR A 105 7.01 4.70 -8.48
N LEU A 106 7.73 3.98 -7.63
CA LEU A 106 7.21 3.61 -6.32
C LEU A 106 7.45 4.76 -5.35
N ILE A 107 6.45 5.05 -4.54
CA ILE A 107 6.61 5.97 -3.43
C ILE A 107 7.44 5.25 -2.37
N ALA A 108 8.61 5.79 -2.07
CA ALA A 108 9.49 5.31 -1.01
C ALA A 108 9.45 6.29 0.15
N THR A 109 9.39 5.76 1.36
CA THR A 109 9.53 6.52 2.59
C THR A 109 10.80 6.10 3.30
N PHE A 110 11.56 7.06 3.79
CA PHE A 110 12.68 6.81 4.68
C PHE A 110 12.16 6.91 6.11
N GLY A 111 11.96 5.75 6.72
CA GLY A 111 11.58 5.66 8.13
C GLY A 111 12.80 5.30 8.98
N THR A 112 12.90 5.87 10.16
CA THR A 112 13.81 5.40 11.21
C THR A 112 13.05 4.44 12.12
N GLU A 113 13.68 3.33 12.45
CA GLU A 113 13.13 2.45 13.48
C GLU A 113 13.25 3.12 14.86
N GLY A 114 12.18 3.04 15.66
CA GLY A 114 12.26 3.41 17.06
C GLY A 114 13.19 2.49 17.84
N THR A 115 13.75 2.97 18.96
CA THR A 115 14.80 2.30 19.73
C THR A 115 14.47 0.84 20.07
N ARG A 116 13.22 0.56 20.48
CA ARG A 116 12.76 -0.81 20.78
C ARG A 116 12.72 -1.71 19.55
N SER A 117 12.25 -1.17 18.43
CA SER A 117 12.18 -1.90 17.16
C SER A 117 13.57 -2.23 16.62
N THR A 118 14.51 -1.29 16.74
CA THR A 118 15.90 -1.47 16.33
C THR A 118 16.55 -2.66 17.05
N ILE A 119 16.29 -2.81 18.36
CA ILE A 119 16.83 -3.96 19.12
C ILE A 119 16.23 -5.27 18.63
N LEU A 120 14.90 -5.32 18.40
CA LEU A 120 14.28 -6.53 17.85
C LEU A 120 14.87 -6.91 16.50
N THR A 121 15.12 -5.92 15.63
CA THR A 121 15.74 -6.13 14.33
C THR A 121 17.20 -6.60 14.47
N ALA A 122 17.96 -5.98 15.36
CA ALA A 122 19.33 -6.37 15.64
C ALA A 122 19.42 -7.81 16.19
N CYS A 123 18.57 -8.16 17.16
CA CYS A 123 18.50 -9.53 17.71
C CYS A 123 18.19 -10.58 16.64
N ARG A 124 17.26 -10.28 15.73
CA ARG A 124 16.93 -11.19 14.62
C ARG A 124 18.07 -11.40 13.63
N GLY A 125 18.88 -10.36 13.42
CA GLY A 125 20.02 -10.39 12.50
C GLY A 125 21.32 -10.90 13.13
N TYR A 126 21.41 -10.91 14.46
CA TYR A 126 22.62 -11.30 15.17
C TYR A 126 22.93 -12.79 14.96
N ARG A 127 24.18 -13.09 14.64
CA ARG A 127 24.69 -14.45 14.49
C ARG A 127 26.06 -14.53 15.16
N SER A 128 26.26 -15.58 15.93
CA SER A 128 27.57 -15.91 16.56
C SER A 128 27.69 -17.43 16.72
N GLU A 129 28.84 -17.90 17.16
CA GLU A 129 29.02 -19.32 17.46
C GLU A 129 28.04 -19.80 18.53
N ASP A 130 27.75 -18.97 19.54
CA ASP A 130 26.81 -19.29 20.61
C ASP A 130 25.32 -19.15 20.17
N PHE A 131 25.05 -18.36 19.14
CA PHE A 131 23.71 -18.09 18.62
C PHE A 131 23.65 -18.21 17.08
N PRO A 132 23.82 -19.43 16.54
CA PRO A 132 23.89 -19.66 15.09
C PRO A 132 22.56 -19.28 14.38
N ASP A 133 21.44 -19.48 15.06
CA ASP A 133 20.09 -19.16 14.54
C ASP A 133 19.61 -17.76 14.93
N GLY A 134 20.44 -17.01 15.65
CA GLY A 134 20.08 -15.70 16.19
C GLY A 134 19.55 -15.77 17.62
N ILE A 135 19.22 -14.60 18.15
CA ILE A 135 18.60 -14.51 19.49
C ILE A 135 17.12 -14.87 19.35
N ASP A 136 16.63 -15.73 20.22
CA ASP A 136 15.23 -16.13 20.23
C ASP A 136 14.27 -14.93 20.49
N VAL A 137 13.02 -15.11 20.10
CA VAL A 137 12.02 -14.04 20.13
C VAL A 137 11.73 -13.54 21.55
N ASP A 138 11.69 -14.45 22.53
CA ASP A 138 11.33 -14.10 23.91
C ASP A 138 12.46 -13.30 24.55
N THR A 139 13.71 -13.72 24.36
CA THR A 139 14.89 -12.96 24.79
C THR A 139 14.97 -11.60 24.11
N ALA A 140 14.71 -11.52 22.81
CA ALA A 140 14.69 -10.26 22.08
C ALA A 140 13.60 -9.31 22.59
N GLN A 141 12.41 -9.81 22.89
CA GLN A 141 11.32 -9.04 23.47
C GLN A 141 11.66 -8.55 24.89
N TYR A 142 12.26 -9.41 25.71
CA TYR A 142 12.73 -9.04 27.03
C TYR A 142 13.75 -7.90 26.94
N LEU A 143 14.79 -8.03 26.13
CA LEU A 143 15.78 -6.97 25.91
C LEU A 143 15.16 -5.67 25.44
N SER A 144 14.22 -5.75 24.48
CA SER A 144 13.47 -4.58 24.01
C SER A 144 12.64 -3.92 25.10
N SER A 145 12.08 -4.70 26.04
CA SER A 145 11.27 -4.20 27.14
C SER A 145 12.06 -3.39 28.19
N LEU A 146 13.37 -3.67 28.31
CA LEU A 146 14.27 -2.95 29.23
C LEU A 146 14.50 -1.48 28.81
N ILE A 147 14.15 -1.13 27.56
CA ILE A 147 14.32 0.24 27.08
C ILE A 147 13.09 1.07 27.46
N PRO A 148 13.30 2.21 28.10
CA PRO A 148 12.21 3.13 28.41
C PRO A 148 11.45 3.54 27.14
N SER A 149 10.12 3.69 27.24
CA SER A 149 9.38 4.24 26.11
C SER A 149 9.65 5.75 26.04
N GLU A 150 10.04 6.23 24.86
CA GLU A 150 10.36 7.65 24.62
C GLU A 150 9.17 8.61 24.81
N ARG A 151 7.97 8.10 25.15
CA ARG A 151 6.75 8.90 25.37
C ARG A 151 6.68 9.59 26.74
N GLY A 152 7.77 9.67 27.47
CA GLY A 152 7.82 10.22 28.82
C GLY A 152 8.54 11.58 28.96
N PHE A 153 8.94 12.22 27.89
CA PHE A 153 9.56 13.55 27.93
C PHE A 153 8.78 14.53 27.04
N LEU A 154 7.64 14.95 27.51
CA LEU A 154 7.01 16.24 27.24
C LEU A 154 6.54 16.83 28.54
#